data_4e0c455ea2b84129a8314eccef063d96
#
_entry.id   4e0c455ea2b84129a8314eccef063d96
#
_cell.length_a   1.000
_cell.length_b   1.000
_cell.length_c   1.000
_cell.angle_alpha   90.00
_cell.angle_beta   90.00
_cell.angle_gamma   90.00
#
_symmetry.space_group_name_H-M   'P 1'
#
loop_
_entity.id
_entity.type
_entity.pdbx_description
1 polymer ?
#
loop_
_entity_poly.entity_id
_entity_poly.type
_entity_poly.pdbx_seq_one_letter_code
_entity_poly.pdbx_strand_id
1 'polypeptide(L)'
;MLVILFGCISCKTMDTNHSSGFTAMTWNIWHGGKEDGETLGPERVIEVIQASGADIIAMQETYGSGEFISESLGFHFHPRGTNVSIHSRYPIIEDVSVFHEFKCVGAIIELPNNIPIAFYSIWLPYGEEIWEVGTREGKTADELLAACDASRVDIEQIRDQIQKRLSETAFSNIPVFIAGDFNSMSHFDYTEGAKEEYGYVIDWPTSHEMTDKGFVDAYREVYRDVDRNRDRTWTPRFPEQQQDRIDYIYYSDARFSVLDVEVIDQHPEQFPSDHGALVIRFNYPNCQ
;
A
#
# COMPACT_ATOMS: atom_id res chain seq x y z
N MET A 1 24.67 33.53 -54.06
CA MET A 1 23.29 33.25 -53.70
C MET A 1 23.29 32.28 -52.50
N LEU A 2 23.19 32.84 -51.32
CA LEU A 2 23.32 32.07 -50.04
C LEU A 2 21.91 31.75 -49.57
N VAL A 3 21.57 30.48 -49.54
CA VAL A 3 20.25 30.00 -49.05
C VAL A 3 20.41 29.70 -47.58
N ILE A 4 19.76 30.51 -46.72
CA ILE A 4 19.67 30.29 -45.30
C ILE A 4 18.43 29.45 -45.03
N LEU A 5 18.63 28.19 -44.62
CA LEU A 5 17.56 27.30 -44.15
C LEU A 5 17.24 27.67 -42.70
N PHE A 6 16.06 28.23 -42.46
CA PHE A 6 15.46 28.34 -41.14
C PHE A 6 14.94 26.97 -40.71
N GLY A 7 15.62 26.36 -39.76
CA GLY A 7 15.12 25.19 -39.06
C GLY A 7 13.99 25.60 -38.12
N CYS A 8 12.78 25.11 -38.36
CA CYS A 8 11.67 25.18 -37.40
C CYS A 8 12.01 24.34 -36.16
N ILE A 9 12.28 25.02 -35.05
CA ILE A 9 12.30 24.39 -33.73
C ILE A 9 10.83 24.09 -33.37
N SER A 10 10.44 22.84 -33.53
CA SER A 10 9.16 22.34 -33.05
C SER A 10 9.18 22.40 -31.51
N CYS A 11 8.53 23.41 -30.98
CA CYS A 11 8.22 23.48 -29.54
C CYS A 11 7.23 22.35 -29.26
N LYS A 12 7.68 21.22 -28.71
CA LYS A 12 6.78 20.24 -28.11
C LYS A 12 6.13 20.95 -26.93
N THR A 13 4.86 21.32 -27.11
CA THR A 13 3.98 21.64 -26.00
C THR A 13 4.01 20.44 -25.07
N MET A 14 4.52 20.63 -23.85
CA MET A 14 4.25 19.70 -22.77
C MET A 14 2.73 19.65 -22.63
N ASP A 15 2.12 18.53 -23.00
CA ASP A 15 0.75 18.22 -22.64
C ASP A 15 0.71 18.21 -21.10
N THR A 16 0.25 19.30 -20.51
CA THR A 16 -0.24 19.33 -19.15
C THR A 16 -1.58 18.61 -19.13
N ASN A 17 -1.58 17.32 -19.38
CA ASN A 17 -2.65 16.46 -18.91
C ASN A 17 -2.55 16.51 -17.38
N HIS A 18 -3.32 17.38 -16.74
CA HIS A 18 -3.62 17.22 -15.34
C HIS A 18 -4.15 15.80 -15.19
N SER A 19 -3.37 14.93 -14.55
CA SER A 19 -3.78 13.56 -14.29
C SER A 19 -5.13 13.62 -13.62
N SER A 20 -6.10 12.86 -14.13
CA SER A 20 -7.46 12.82 -13.59
C SER A 20 -7.53 12.15 -12.21
N GLY A 21 -6.39 11.90 -11.57
CA GLY A 21 -6.26 11.16 -10.33
C GLY A 21 -4.85 11.19 -9.74
N PHE A 22 -4.64 10.38 -8.72
CA PHE A 22 -3.35 10.13 -8.06
C PHE A 22 -3.08 8.63 -7.94
N THR A 23 -1.82 8.27 -7.76
CA THR A 23 -1.38 6.88 -7.57
C THR A 23 -0.89 6.69 -6.14
N ALA A 24 -1.54 5.78 -5.40
CA ALA A 24 -1.12 5.35 -4.08
C ALA A 24 -0.38 4.01 -4.17
N MET A 25 0.62 3.82 -3.33
CA MET A 25 1.39 2.59 -3.20
C MET A 25 1.43 2.17 -1.74
N THR A 26 1.37 0.88 -1.46
CA THR A 26 1.82 0.33 -0.19
C THR A 26 2.94 -0.68 -0.45
N TRP A 27 3.99 -0.62 0.37
CA TRP A 27 5.11 -1.52 0.21
C TRP A 27 5.89 -1.71 1.52
N ASN A 28 5.94 -2.93 2.01
CA ASN A 28 6.94 -3.37 2.97
C ASN A 28 8.25 -3.56 2.20
N ILE A 29 9.30 -2.79 2.53
CA ILE A 29 10.56 -2.79 1.79
C ILE A 29 11.64 -3.71 2.37
N TRP A 30 11.26 -4.52 3.36
CA TRP A 30 12.12 -5.51 4.00
C TRP A 30 13.44 -4.92 4.55
N HIS A 31 13.48 -4.68 5.85
CA HIS A 31 14.66 -4.17 6.56
C HIS A 31 15.31 -2.92 5.93
N GLY A 32 14.49 -1.97 5.50
CA GLY A 32 14.95 -0.75 4.83
C GLY A 32 15.41 -0.96 3.39
N GLY A 33 15.03 -2.06 2.76
CA GLY A 33 15.49 -2.46 1.44
C GLY A 33 16.96 -2.89 1.41
N LYS A 34 17.56 -3.22 2.57
CA LYS A 34 19.02 -3.41 2.70
C LYS A 34 19.51 -4.84 2.56
N GLU A 35 18.64 -5.79 2.29
CA GLU A 35 19.01 -7.21 2.15
C GLU A 35 19.98 -7.45 0.98
N ASP A 36 19.92 -6.61 -0.05
CA ASP A 36 20.88 -6.65 -1.16
C ASP A 36 22.08 -5.69 -0.96
N GLY A 37 22.23 -5.13 0.24
CA GLY A 37 23.30 -4.20 0.64
C GLY A 37 22.82 -2.81 1.01
N GLU A 38 23.57 -2.12 1.84
CA GLU A 38 23.23 -0.84 2.47
C GLU A 38 22.86 0.28 1.48
N THR A 39 23.41 0.25 0.26
CA THR A 39 23.21 1.27 -0.77
C THR A 39 22.40 0.73 -1.93
N LEU A 40 22.80 -0.41 -2.47
CA LEU A 40 22.20 -0.97 -3.69
C LEU A 40 20.72 -1.34 -3.51
N GLY A 41 20.35 -1.90 -2.37
CA GLY A 41 18.98 -2.26 -2.10
C GLY A 41 18.04 -1.06 -2.04
N PRO A 42 18.34 0.00 -1.24
CA PRO A 42 17.56 1.25 -1.26
C PRO A 42 17.50 1.95 -2.62
N GLU A 43 18.59 1.89 -3.43
CA GLU A 43 18.57 2.40 -4.81
C GLU A 43 17.57 1.65 -5.68
N ARG A 44 17.49 0.32 -5.58
CA ARG A 44 16.49 -0.49 -6.28
C ARG A 44 15.06 -0.19 -5.81
N VAL A 45 14.88 0.06 -4.50
CA VAL A 45 13.57 0.53 -3.97
C VAL A 45 13.15 1.83 -4.66
N ILE A 46 14.07 2.79 -4.82
CA ILE A 46 13.82 4.05 -5.53
C ILE A 46 13.45 3.78 -6.99
N GLU A 47 14.17 2.89 -7.69
CA GLU A 47 13.89 2.54 -9.09
C GLU A 47 12.49 1.96 -9.27
N VAL A 48 12.06 1.05 -8.38
CA VAL A 48 10.70 0.48 -8.39
C VAL A 48 9.66 1.57 -8.18
N ILE A 49 9.85 2.46 -7.19
CA ILE A 49 8.92 3.56 -6.92
C ILE A 49 8.84 4.52 -8.11
N GLN A 50 9.95 4.86 -8.73
CA GLN A 50 9.97 5.73 -9.91
C GLN A 50 9.25 5.09 -11.10
N ALA A 51 9.45 3.79 -11.31
CA ALA A 51 8.79 3.05 -12.39
C ALA A 51 7.27 2.95 -12.19
N SER A 52 6.80 2.80 -10.93
CA SER A 52 5.37 2.73 -10.60
C SER A 52 4.61 4.03 -10.84
N GLY A 53 5.30 5.17 -10.84
CA GLY A 53 4.67 6.49 -10.91
C GLY A 53 3.86 6.85 -9.65
N ALA A 54 4.12 6.22 -8.50
CA ALA A 54 3.42 6.49 -7.25
C ALA A 54 3.59 7.96 -6.82
N ASP A 55 2.51 8.54 -6.32
CA ASP A 55 2.47 9.91 -5.77
C ASP A 55 2.47 9.91 -4.25
N ILE A 56 1.88 8.88 -3.63
CA ILE A 56 1.81 8.70 -2.18
C ILE A 56 2.15 7.24 -1.85
N ILE A 57 3.04 7.04 -0.88
CA ILE A 57 3.51 5.71 -0.50
C ILE A 57 3.33 5.50 1.00
N ALA A 58 2.62 4.44 1.36
CA ALA A 58 2.67 3.83 2.68
C ALA A 58 3.83 2.82 2.69
N MET A 59 4.88 3.10 3.46
CA MET A 59 6.05 2.25 3.51
C MET A 59 6.18 1.60 4.88
N GLN A 60 6.46 0.30 4.90
CA GLN A 60 6.72 -0.48 6.09
C GLN A 60 8.16 -1.01 6.07
N GLU A 61 8.67 -1.32 7.23
CA GLU A 61 10.05 -1.72 7.45
C GLU A 61 11.08 -0.72 6.90
N THR A 62 10.79 0.56 7.09
CA THR A 62 11.61 1.66 6.57
C THR A 62 13.04 1.66 7.15
N TYR A 63 13.20 1.32 8.42
CA TYR A 63 14.45 1.09 9.18
C TYR A 63 15.63 2.01 8.81
N GLY A 64 15.34 3.32 8.74
CA GLY A 64 16.34 4.36 8.50
C GLY A 64 16.65 4.68 7.04
N SER A 65 16.07 3.98 6.06
CA SER A 65 16.26 4.29 4.63
C SER A 65 15.28 5.35 4.10
N GLY A 66 14.20 5.66 4.85
CA GLY A 66 13.11 6.49 4.35
C GLY A 66 13.51 7.91 3.97
N GLU A 67 14.40 8.56 4.74
CA GLU A 67 14.87 9.91 4.43
C GLU A 67 15.62 9.93 3.09
N PHE A 68 16.58 9.02 2.91
CA PHE A 68 17.32 8.87 1.66
C PHE A 68 16.41 8.61 0.46
N ILE A 69 15.42 7.72 0.63
CA ILE A 69 14.43 7.41 -0.42
C ILE A 69 13.60 8.65 -0.77
N SER A 70 13.07 9.37 0.23
CA SER A 70 12.27 10.59 0.00
C SER A 70 13.07 11.70 -0.66
N GLU A 71 14.30 11.97 -0.21
CA GLU A 71 15.18 12.96 -0.80
C GLU A 71 15.47 12.64 -2.28
N SER A 72 15.76 11.38 -2.58
CA SER A 72 16.03 10.92 -3.96
C SER A 72 14.81 11.08 -4.88
N LEU A 73 13.60 10.93 -4.35
CA LEU A 73 12.35 11.09 -5.07
C LEU A 73 11.86 12.55 -5.12
N GLY A 74 12.39 13.42 -4.27
CA GLY A 74 11.87 14.77 -4.06
C GLY A 74 10.50 14.80 -3.38
N PHE A 75 10.23 13.84 -2.48
CA PHE A 75 8.96 13.69 -1.76
C PHE A 75 9.03 14.26 -0.35
N HIS A 76 7.88 14.67 0.17
CA HIS A 76 7.71 14.95 1.60
C HIS A 76 7.81 13.63 2.38
N PHE A 77 8.55 13.66 3.49
CA PHE A 77 8.78 12.49 4.35
C PHE A 77 8.09 12.65 5.70
N HIS A 78 7.27 11.68 6.08
CA HIS A 78 6.57 11.66 7.37
C HIS A 78 6.77 10.31 8.05
N PRO A 79 7.86 10.14 8.81
CA PRO A 79 8.14 8.90 9.56
C PRO A 79 7.45 8.88 10.91
N ARG A 80 7.25 7.68 11.46
CA ARG A 80 6.92 7.49 12.87
C ARG A 80 7.60 6.24 13.41
N GLY A 81 8.32 6.39 14.52
CA GLY A 81 9.21 5.33 15.01
C GLY A 81 10.26 4.96 13.97
N THR A 82 10.56 3.67 13.83
CA THR A 82 11.56 3.17 12.89
C THR A 82 10.97 2.36 11.74
N ASN A 83 9.71 1.92 11.86
CA ASN A 83 9.12 0.93 10.98
C ASN A 83 8.25 1.54 9.87
N VAL A 84 7.34 2.44 10.22
CA VAL A 84 6.33 2.95 9.29
C VAL A 84 6.61 4.39 8.89
N SER A 85 6.37 4.70 7.60
CA SER A 85 6.51 6.05 7.06
C SER A 85 5.52 6.30 5.93
N ILE A 86 5.26 7.60 5.68
CA ILE A 86 4.54 8.08 4.50
C ILE A 86 5.49 8.95 3.69
N HIS A 87 5.51 8.70 2.38
CA HIS A 87 6.24 9.49 1.40
C HIS A 87 5.24 10.08 0.42
N SER A 88 5.25 11.38 0.20
CA SER A 88 4.23 12.05 -0.61
C SER A 88 4.82 13.09 -1.55
N ARG A 89 4.42 13.07 -2.81
CA ARG A 89 4.65 14.15 -3.77
C ARG A 89 3.89 15.42 -3.37
N TYR A 90 2.78 15.25 -2.63
CA TYR A 90 1.90 16.33 -2.23
C TYR A 90 2.19 16.81 -0.80
N PRO A 91 1.84 18.07 -0.46
CA PRO A 91 2.10 18.60 0.87
C PRO A 91 1.43 17.77 1.98
N ILE A 92 2.18 17.51 3.03
CA ILE A 92 1.68 16.95 4.29
C ILE A 92 1.38 18.12 5.22
N ILE A 93 0.12 18.30 5.60
CA ILE A 93 -0.36 19.50 6.30
C ILE A 93 -0.62 19.30 7.79
N GLU A 94 -0.88 18.07 8.25
CA GLU A 94 -1.07 17.75 9.67
C GLU A 94 -0.67 16.31 9.97
N ASP A 95 -0.05 16.07 11.15
CA ASP A 95 0.15 14.75 11.72
C ASP A 95 -1.12 14.28 12.42
N VAL A 96 -1.69 13.18 11.97
CA VAL A 96 -2.86 12.54 12.56
C VAL A 96 -2.57 11.12 13.00
N SER A 97 -1.32 10.81 13.26
CA SER A 97 -0.87 9.49 13.72
C SER A 97 -1.60 9.04 14.98
N VAL A 98 -1.90 7.75 15.06
CA VAL A 98 -2.57 7.12 16.20
C VAL A 98 -1.88 5.82 16.59
N PHE A 99 -2.35 5.18 17.67
CA PHE A 99 -1.88 3.89 18.10
C PHE A 99 -0.37 3.85 18.40
N HIS A 100 0.28 2.69 18.23
CA HIS A 100 1.69 2.50 18.52
C HIS A 100 2.58 3.02 17.41
N GLU A 101 3.67 3.73 17.73
CA GLU A 101 4.57 4.37 16.77
C GLU A 101 5.24 3.40 15.77
N PHE A 102 5.44 2.14 16.17
CA PHE A 102 5.99 1.10 15.30
C PHE A 102 4.96 0.57 14.27
N LYS A 103 3.66 0.76 14.54
CA LYS A 103 2.59 0.09 13.80
C LYS A 103 1.72 1.00 12.94
N CYS A 104 1.69 2.30 13.22
CA CYS A 104 0.80 3.20 12.52
C CYS A 104 1.36 4.63 12.47
N VAL A 105 1.42 5.21 11.29
CA VAL A 105 1.66 6.63 11.03
C VAL A 105 0.52 7.17 10.18
N GLY A 106 0.09 8.41 10.41
CA GLY A 106 -0.99 9.04 9.67
C GLY A 106 -0.75 10.50 9.40
N ALA A 107 -1.13 10.95 8.23
CA ALA A 107 -0.98 12.33 7.78
C ALA A 107 -2.22 12.82 7.04
N ILE A 108 -2.53 14.12 7.19
CA ILE A 108 -3.41 14.80 6.25
C ILE A 108 -2.55 15.26 5.09
N ILE A 109 -2.90 14.81 3.90
CA ILE A 109 -2.23 15.16 2.63
C ILE A 109 -3.18 16.01 1.80
N GLU A 110 -2.68 17.11 1.26
CA GLU A 110 -3.43 17.97 0.36
C GLU A 110 -3.17 17.58 -1.09
N LEU A 111 -4.12 16.85 -1.68
CA LEU A 111 -4.10 16.53 -3.11
C LEU A 111 -4.31 17.79 -3.97
N PRO A 112 -4.00 17.75 -5.29
CA PRO A 112 -4.37 18.80 -6.23
C PRO A 112 -5.84 19.23 -6.09
N ASN A 113 -6.13 20.50 -6.38
CA ASN A 113 -7.43 21.14 -6.21
C ASN A 113 -7.87 21.29 -4.73
N ASN A 114 -6.91 21.31 -3.80
CA ASN A 114 -7.15 21.46 -2.36
C ASN A 114 -8.08 20.38 -1.78
N ILE A 115 -7.91 19.15 -2.23
CA ILE A 115 -8.66 17.99 -1.72
C ILE A 115 -7.86 17.36 -0.59
N PRO A 116 -8.26 17.53 0.69
CA PRO A 116 -7.59 16.86 1.79
C PRO A 116 -8.01 15.40 1.88
N ILE A 117 -7.05 14.52 2.14
CA ILE A 117 -7.26 13.12 2.52
C ILE A 117 -6.50 12.80 3.79
N ALA A 118 -7.02 11.89 4.61
CA ALA A 118 -6.26 11.25 5.68
C ALA A 118 -5.64 9.95 5.13
N PHE A 119 -4.31 9.86 5.16
CA PHE A 119 -3.59 8.71 4.64
C PHE A 119 -2.77 8.08 5.77
N TYR A 120 -2.88 6.75 5.91
CA TYR A 120 -2.22 5.99 6.97
C TYR A 120 -1.36 4.89 6.38
N SER A 121 -0.13 4.75 6.92
CA SER A 121 0.73 3.60 6.71
C SER A 121 0.70 2.74 7.97
N ILE A 122 0.38 1.45 7.83
CA ILE A 122 0.30 0.52 8.94
C ILE A 122 1.13 -0.73 8.71
N TRP A 123 1.57 -1.35 9.82
CA TRP A 123 2.16 -2.67 9.89
C TRP A 123 1.51 -3.43 11.04
N LEU A 124 0.84 -4.54 10.75
CA LEU A 124 0.16 -5.33 11.76
C LEU A 124 0.98 -6.57 12.14
N PRO A 125 0.90 -7.03 13.39
CA PRO A 125 1.63 -8.22 13.82
C PRO A 125 0.94 -9.50 13.37
N TYR A 126 1.68 -10.58 13.30
CA TYR A 126 1.15 -11.94 13.27
C TYR A 126 1.53 -12.68 14.56
N GLY A 127 0.78 -13.72 14.91
CA GLY A 127 1.01 -14.47 16.15
C GLY A 127 1.86 -15.70 15.95
N GLU A 128 1.76 -16.37 14.80
CA GLU A 128 2.49 -17.56 14.44
C GLU A 128 2.89 -17.52 12.97
N GLU A 129 4.07 -18.00 12.66
CA GLU A 129 4.54 -18.16 11.29
C GLU A 129 3.73 -19.23 10.55
N ILE A 130 3.07 -18.82 9.46
CA ILE A 130 2.20 -19.70 8.66
C ILE A 130 2.51 -19.64 7.15
N TRP A 131 3.57 -18.97 6.74
CA TRP A 131 3.93 -18.81 5.34
C TRP A 131 5.14 -19.65 4.92
N GLU A 132 6.02 -20.01 5.84
CA GLU A 132 7.12 -20.92 5.54
C GLU A 132 6.63 -22.30 5.11
N VAL A 133 7.48 -23.01 4.34
CA VAL A 133 7.19 -24.34 3.84
C VAL A 133 6.83 -25.29 4.98
N GLY A 134 5.67 -25.94 4.87
CA GLY A 134 5.21 -26.95 5.84
C GLY A 134 4.51 -26.39 7.08
N THR A 135 4.52 -25.07 7.33
CA THR A 135 3.91 -24.49 8.54
C THR A 135 2.39 -24.64 8.60
N ARG A 136 1.72 -24.81 7.45
CA ARG A 136 0.27 -25.04 7.35
C ARG A 136 -0.09 -26.53 7.30
N GLU A 137 0.88 -27.45 7.22
CA GLU A 137 0.58 -28.87 7.11
C GLU A 137 -0.14 -29.39 8.36
N GLY A 138 -1.33 -29.96 8.14
CA GLY A 138 -2.16 -30.51 9.20
C GLY A 138 -2.89 -29.49 10.07
N LYS A 139 -2.70 -28.19 9.85
CA LYS A 139 -3.47 -27.15 10.57
C LYS A 139 -4.92 -27.11 10.12
N THR A 140 -5.77 -26.80 11.07
CA THR A 140 -7.19 -26.48 10.83
C THR A 140 -7.35 -25.01 10.44
N ALA A 141 -8.52 -24.65 9.87
CA ALA A 141 -8.87 -23.27 9.61
C ALA A 141 -8.84 -22.40 10.89
N ASP A 142 -9.29 -22.95 12.03
CA ASP A 142 -9.29 -22.23 13.31
C ASP A 142 -7.87 -21.94 13.81
N GLU A 143 -6.91 -22.85 13.60
CA GLU A 143 -5.52 -22.59 13.95
C GLU A 143 -4.87 -21.53 13.05
N LEU A 144 -5.22 -21.47 11.77
CA LEU A 144 -4.78 -20.41 10.88
C LEU A 144 -5.39 -19.05 11.25
N LEU A 145 -6.67 -19.02 11.61
CA LEU A 145 -7.34 -17.82 12.11
C LEU A 145 -6.67 -17.29 13.39
N ALA A 146 -6.34 -18.19 14.32
CA ALA A 146 -5.65 -17.81 15.56
C ALA A 146 -4.26 -17.20 15.31
N ALA A 147 -3.54 -17.65 14.27
CA ALA A 147 -2.24 -17.09 13.89
C ALA A 147 -2.33 -15.61 13.47
N CYS A 148 -3.48 -15.16 12.95
CA CYS A 148 -3.70 -13.77 12.49
C CYS A 148 -4.60 -12.95 13.43
N ASP A 149 -5.01 -13.46 14.61
CA ASP A 149 -5.91 -12.71 15.52
C ASP A 149 -5.28 -11.42 16.05
N ALA A 150 -3.95 -11.38 16.20
CA ALA A 150 -3.25 -10.17 16.64
C ALA A 150 -3.42 -9.00 15.65
N SER A 151 -3.41 -9.27 14.34
CA SER A 151 -3.66 -8.25 13.31
C SER A 151 -5.11 -7.77 13.33
N ARG A 152 -6.08 -8.66 13.56
CA ARG A 152 -7.49 -8.29 13.73
C ARG A 152 -7.70 -7.33 14.90
N VAL A 153 -7.12 -7.66 16.07
CA VAL A 153 -7.24 -6.81 17.25
C VAL A 153 -6.61 -5.44 17.06
N ASP A 154 -5.46 -5.38 16.41
CA ASP A 154 -4.76 -4.12 16.18
C ASP A 154 -5.49 -3.24 15.16
N ILE A 155 -6.00 -3.81 14.06
CA ILE A 155 -6.71 -3.00 13.05
C ILE A 155 -8.03 -2.43 13.59
N GLU A 156 -8.76 -3.18 14.42
CA GLU A 156 -9.94 -2.68 15.11
C GLU A 156 -9.60 -1.44 15.93
N GLN A 157 -8.55 -1.50 16.76
CA GLN A 157 -8.12 -0.39 17.60
C GLN A 157 -7.59 0.80 16.78
N ILE A 158 -6.80 0.54 15.73
CA ILE A 158 -6.26 1.58 14.85
C ILE A 158 -7.41 2.34 14.20
N ARG A 159 -8.37 1.67 13.60
CA ARG A 159 -9.55 2.27 12.95
C ARG A 159 -10.36 3.14 13.93
N ASP A 160 -10.64 2.63 15.12
CA ASP A 160 -11.42 3.36 16.12
C ASP A 160 -10.67 4.61 16.61
N GLN A 161 -9.34 4.53 16.78
CA GLN A 161 -8.51 5.68 17.13
C GLN A 161 -8.40 6.68 15.97
N ILE A 162 -8.35 6.24 14.71
CA ILE A 162 -8.40 7.10 13.52
C ILE A 162 -9.70 7.92 13.54
N GLN A 163 -10.84 7.26 13.70
CA GLN A 163 -12.13 7.94 13.75
C GLN A 163 -12.18 8.99 14.87
N LYS A 164 -11.72 8.63 16.05
CA LYS A 164 -11.64 9.55 17.19
C LYS A 164 -10.70 10.72 16.88
N ARG A 165 -9.48 10.46 16.43
CA ARG A 165 -8.47 11.50 16.14
C ARG A 165 -8.97 12.50 15.11
N LEU A 166 -9.55 12.04 14.02
CA LEU A 166 -10.08 12.90 12.97
C LEU A 166 -11.27 13.74 13.47
N SER A 167 -12.13 13.19 14.34
CA SER A 167 -13.25 13.95 14.93
C SER A 167 -12.82 15.14 15.78
N GLU A 168 -11.58 15.15 16.26
CA GLU A 168 -10.95 16.21 17.07
C GLU A 168 -10.24 17.26 16.22
N THR A 169 -10.23 17.12 14.88
CA THR A 169 -9.56 18.03 13.92
C THR A 169 -10.57 18.77 13.06
N ALA A 170 -10.07 19.70 12.24
CA ALA A 170 -10.86 20.33 11.17
C ALA A 170 -11.21 19.35 10.02
N PHE A 171 -10.66 18.13 10.06
CA PHE A 171 -10.73 17.14 8.99
C PHE A 171 -11.64 15.95 9.32
N SER A 172 -12.69 16.15 10.12
CA SER A 172 -13.57 15.07 10.62
C SER A 172 -14.36 14.31 9.54
N ASN A 173 -14.51 14.86 8.34
CA ASN A 173 -15.34 14.30 7.27
C ASN A 173 -14.58 14.16 5.94
N ILE A 174 -13.27 13.99 5.99
CA ILE A 174 -12.47 13.78 4.78
C ILE A 174 -12.35 12.28 4.46
N PRO A 175 -11.98 11.92 3.22
CA PRO A 175 -11.67 10.54 2.84
C PRO A 175 -10.51 9.99 3.66
N VAL A 176 -10.62 8.73 4.08
CA VAL A 176 -9.59 8.01 4.82
C VAL A 176 -9.06 6.89 3.95
N PHE A 177 -7.73 6.82 3.82
CA PHE A 177 -7.00 5.72 3.19
C PHE A 177 -6.16 5.05 4.25
N ILE A 178 -6.26 3.73 4.36
CA ILE A 178 -5.43 2.88 5.24
C ILE A 178 -4.72 1.88 4.35
N ALA A 179 -3.41 2.00 4.29
CA ALA A 179 -2.55 1.21 3.43
C ALA A 179 -1.44 0.56 4.26
N GLY A 180 -1.06 -0.67 3.94
CA GLY A 180 0.01 -1.32 4.68
C GLY A 180 0.05 -2.83 4.57
N ASP A 181 0.98 -3.39 5.32
CA ASP A 181 1.13 -4.80 5.57
C ASP A 181 0.23 -5.20 6.75
N PHE A 182 -0.81 -5.96 6.43
CA PHE A 182 -1.79 -6.42 7.42
C PHE A 182 -1.38 -7.73 8.09
N ASN A 183 -0.37 -8.43 7.56
CA ASN A 183 0.03 -9.75 8.03
C ASN A 183 -1.16 -10.69 8.27
N SER A 184 -2.16 -10.59 7.39
CA SER A 184 -3.39 -11.38 7.41
C SER A 184 -4.01 -11.39 6.02
N MET A 185 -4.66 -12.48 5.68
CA MET A 185 -5.34 -12.67 4.40
C MET A 185 -6.72 -12.01 4.40
N SER A 186 -7.37 -11.98 3.23
CA SER A 186 -8.70 -11.42 3.04
C SER A 186 -9.75 -12.51 2.85
N HIS A 187 -10.95 -12.29 3.44
CA HIS A 187 -12.11 -13.14 3.20
C HIS A 187 -12.52 -13.19 1.71
N PHE A 188 -12.17 -12.17 0.93
CA PHE A 188 -12.39 -12.17 -0.52
C PHE A 188 -11.47 -13.12 -1.27
N ASP A 189 -10.35 -13.55 -0.68
CA ASP A 189 -9.35 -14.37 -1.34
C ASP A 189 -9.54 -15.86 -1.05
N TYR A 190 -9.97 -16.23 0.16
CA TYR A 190 -10.11 -17.61 0.63
C TYR A 190 -11.52 -18.16 0.46
N THR A 191 -12.08 -18.03 -0.74
CA THR A 191 -13.43 -18.47 -1.11
C THR A 191 -13.43 -19.90 -1.63
N GLU A 192 -14.63 -20.48 -1.84
CA GLU A 192 -14.77 -21.80 -2.50
C GLU A 192 -14.11 -21.86 -3.88
N GLY A 193 -14.09 -20.72 -4.63
CA GLY A 193 -13.45 -20.64 -5.94
C GLY A 193 -11.93 -20.74 -5.90
N ALA A 194 -11.30 -20.41 -4.76
CA ALA A 194 -9.85 -20.46 -4.56
C ALA A 194 -9.39 -21.66 -3.71
N LYS A 195 -10.32 -22.53 -3.30
CA LYS A 195 -10.05 -23.64 -2.38
C LYS A 195 -9.01 -24.65 -2.90
N GLU A 196 -8.97 -24.89 -4.20
CA GLU A 196 -8.02 -25.81 -4.79
C GLU A 196 -6.57 -25.30 -4.61
N GLU A 197 -6.36 -23.98 -4.65
CA GLU A 197 -5.05 -23.37 -4.50
C GLU A 197 -4.64 -23.23 -3.04
N TYR A 198 -5.52 -22.71 -2.20
CA TYR A 198 -5.21 -22.44 -0.80
C TYR A 198 -5.41 -23.63 0.14
N GLY A 199 -6.14 -24.64 -0.28
CA GLY A 199 -6.51 -25.78 0.55
C GLY A 199 -7.63 -25.52 1.55
N TYR A 200 -8.04 -24.27 1.72
CA TYR A 200 -9.00 -23.81 2.72
C TYR A 200 -10.04 -22.87 2.15
N VAL A 201 -11.19 -22.82 2.81
CA VAL A 201 -12.14 -21.70 2.72
C VAL A 201 -12.18 -21.08 4.11
N ILE A 202 -11.75 -19.83 4.23
CA ILE A 202 -11.61 -19.14 5.51
C ILE A 202 -12.20 -17.73 5.38
N ASP A 203 -13.10 -17.40 6.31
CA ASP A 203 -13.70 -16.08 6.43
C ASP A 203 -12.82 -15.20 7.33
N TRP A 204 -11.76 -14.63 6.75
CA TRP A 204 -10.71 -13.89 7.49
C TRP A 204 -11.25 -12.65 8.18
N PRO A 205 -11.25 -12.57 9.52
CA PRO A 205 -11.90 -11.48 10.26
C PRO A 205 -11.17 -10.13 10.15
N THR A 206 -9.86 -10.11 9.91
CA THR A 206 -9.09 -8.87 9.77
C THR A 206 -9.61 -8.00 8.63
N SER A 207 -9.94 -8.59 7.50
CA SER A 207 -10.53 -7.86 6.36
C SER A 207 -11.99 -7.45 6.60
N HIS A 208 -12.76 -8.20 7.39
CA HIS A 208 -14.10 -7.81 7.83
C HIS A 208 -14.07 -6.57 8.72
N GLU A 209 -13.06 -6.42 9.59
CA GLU A 209 -12.91 -5.20 10.40
C GLU A 209 -12.83 -3.93 9.54
N MET A 210 -12.43 -4.04 8.29
CA MET A 210 -12.41 -2.93 7.34
C MET A 210 -13.73 -2.82 6.57
N THR A 211 -14.17 -3.89 5.93
CA THR A 211 -15.30 -3.85 5.00
C THR A 211 -16.64 -3.64 5.69
N ASP A 212 -16.87 -4.21 6.87
CA ASP A 212 -18.09 -4.03 7.66
C ASP A 212 -18.24 -2.59 8.22
N LYS A 213 -17.17 -1.81 8.17
CA LYS A 213 -17.15 -0.39 8.56
C LYS A 213 -17.14 0.56 7.36
N GLY A 214 -17.41 0.04 6.17
CA GLY A 214 -17.59 0.83 4.95
C GLY A 214 -16.30 1.16 4.20
N PHE A 215 -15.18 0.54 4.57
CA PHE A 215 -13.97 0.61 3.76
C PHE A 215 -14.04 -0.35 2.58
N VAL A 216 -13.52 0.09 1.45
CA VAL A 216 -13.44 -0.70 0.21
C VAL A 216 -12.00 -1.22 0.05
N ASP A 217 -11.84 -2.52 -0.19
CA ASP A 217 -10.57 -3.08 -0.66
C ASP A 217 -10.36 -2.65 -2.12
N ALA A 218 -9.41 -1.75 -2.33
CA ALA A 218 -9.18 -1.15 -3.64
C ALA A 218 -8.77 -2.17 -4.72
N TYR A 219 -8.05 -3.22 -4.35
CA TYR A 219 -7.70 -4.31 -5.26
C TYR A 219 -8.96 -5.09 -5.70
N ARG A 220 -9.82 -5.46 -4.74
CA ARG A 220 -11.03 -6.24 -5.00
C ARG A 220 -12.18 -5.42 -5.60
N GLU A 221 -12.13 -4.11 -5.59
CA GLU A 221 -13.05 -3.29 -6.37
C GLU A 221 -12.93 -3.58 -7.87
N VAL A 222 -11.71 -3.75 -8.37
CA VAL A 222 -11.41 -4.04 -9.78
C VAL A 222 -11.41 -5.55 -10.05
N TYR A 223 -10.66 -6.29 -9.25
CA TYR A 223 -10.46 -7.74 -9.44
C TYR A 223 -11.40 -8.54 -8.54
N ARG A 224 -12.69 -8.51 -8.86
CA ARG A 224 -13.75 -9.18 -8.08
C ARG A 224 -13.74 -10.70 -8.18
N ASP A 225 -13.21 -11.21 -9.26
CA ASP A 225 -13.16 -12.65 -9.55
C ASP A 225 -11.83 -13.23 -9.06
N VAL A 226 -11.85 -13.87 -7.89
CA VAL A 226 -10.68 -14.52 -7.30
C VAL A 226 -10.13 -15.67 -8.14
N ASP A 227 -10.97 -16.30 -8.96
CA ASP A 227 -10.55 -17.42 -9.81
C ASP A 227 -9.62 -16.98 -10.95
N ARG A 228 -9.67 -15.69 -11.31
CA ARG A 228 -8.91 -15.11 -12.41
C ARG A 228 -7.81 -14.15 -11.97
N ASN A 229 -7.98 -13.53 -10.80
CA ASN A 229 -7.09 -12.46 -10.33
C ASN A 229 -6.59 -12.80 -8.93
N ARG A 230 -5.39 -13.38 -8.88
CA ARG A 230 -4.75 -13.89 -7.67
C ARG A 230 -3.33 -13.35 -7.54
N ASP A 231 -3.18 -12.03 -7.71
CA ASP A 231 -1.90 -11.40 -7.43
C ASP A 231 -1.53 -11.59 -5.96
N ARG A 232 -0.26 -11.77 -5.71
CA ARG A 232 0.31 -12.01 -4.38
C ARG A 232 1.23 -10.86 -4.02
N THR A 233 1.20 -10.45 -2.78
CA THR A 233 2.18 -9.50 -2.25
C THR A 233 3.23 -10.19 -1.42
N TRP A 234 2.89 -11.29 -0.78
CA TRP A 234 3.82 -12.23 -0.17
C TRP A 234 3.92 -13.49 -1.03
N THR A 235 5.05 -13.94 -1.56
CA THR A 235 6.38 -13.32 -1.49
C THR A 235 7.13 -13.53 -2.81
N PRO A 236 7.60 -12.47 -3.46
CA PRO A 236 8.37 -12.61 -4.72
C PRO A 236 9.77 -13.21 -4.52
N ARG A 237 10.33 -13.10 -3.31
CA ARG A 237 11.70 -13.57 -3.01
C ARG A 237 11.77 -15.05 -2.68
N PHE A 238 10.69 -15.64 -2.17
CA PHE A 238 10.62 -17.02 -1.69
C PHE A 238 9.45 -17.75 -2.33
N PRO A 239 9.55 -18.11 -3.64
CA PRO A 239 8.43 -18.69 -4.39
C PRO A 239 8.02 -20.08 -3.90
N GLU A 240 8.84 -20.74 -3.06
CA GLU A 240 8.53 -22.02 -2.42
C GLU A 240 7.63 -21.89 -1.19
N GLN A 241 7.52 -20.69 -0.63
CA GLN A 241 6.64 -20.40 0.51
C GLN A 241 5.18 -20.28 0.08
N GLN A 242 4.29 -20.25 1.05
CA GLN A 242 2.88 -19.96 0.80
C GLN A 242 2.73 -18.55 0.25
N GLN A 243 2.05 -18.44 -0.88
CA GLN A 243 1.87 -17.18 -1.59
C GLN A 243 0.51 -16.58 -1.26
N ASP A 244 0.50 -15.38 -0.63
CA ASP A 244 -0.71 -14.70 -0.20
C ASP A 244 -0.70 -13.21 -0.56
N ARG A 245 -1.86 -12.60 -0.59
CA ARG A 245 -2.03 -11.15 -0.59
C ARG A 245 -2.25 -10.71 0.87
N ILE A 246 -1.29 -10.01 1.43
CA ILE A 246 -1.29 -9.52 2.82
C ILE A 246 -1.07 -8.01 2.94
N ASP A 247 -0.79 -7.34 1.81
CA ASP A 247 -0.68 -5.90 1.72
C ASP A 247 -1.93 -5.34 1.05
N TYR A 248 -2.49 -4.28 1.60
CA TYR A 248 -3.77 -3.72 1.16
C TYR A 248 -3.74 -2.20 1.12
N ILE A 249 -4.61 -1.62 0.27
CA ILE A 249 -5.05 -0.23 0.33
C ILE A 249 -6.56 -0.26 0.47
N TYR A 250 -7.05 0.14 1.64
CA TYR A 250 -8.46 0.36 1.92
C TYR A 250 -8.79 1.85 1.89
N TYR A 251 -9.98 2.22 1.40
CA TYR A 251 -10.44 3.60 1.40
C TYR A 251 -11.93 3.71 1.75
N SER A 252 -12.37 4.88 2.28
CA SER A 252 -13.69 5.03 2.90
C SER A 252 -14.67 5.94 2.16
N ASP A 253 -14.33 6.45 0.98
CA ASP A 253 -15.15 7.48 0.33
C ASP A 253 -15.51 7.12 -1.11
N ALA A 254 -16.79 6.89 -1.37
CA ALA A 254 -17.33 6.50 -2.67
C ALA A 254 -17.17 7.58 -3.78
N ARG A 255 -16.69 8.78 -3.45
CA ARG A 255 -16.33 9.80 -4.45
C ARG A 255 -15.04 9.47 -5.18
N PHE A 256 -14.19 8.64 -4.58
CA PHE A 256 -13.06 8.03 -5.27
C PHE A 256 -13.51 6.73 -5.93
N SER A 257 -12.83 6.34 -6.98
CA SER A 257 -12.93 5.01 -7.58
C SER A 257 -11.56 4.59 -8.11
N VAL A 258 -11.35 3.30 -8.16
CA VAL A 258 -10.12 2.74 -8.69
C VAL A 258 -10.15 2.77 -10.21
N LEU A 259 -9.08 3.31 -10.81
CA LEU A 259 -8.88 3.37 -12.26
C LEU A 259 -7.99 2.23 -12.75
N ASP A 260 -7.01 1.83 -11.92
CA ASP A 260 -6.03 0.81 -12.28
C ASP A 260 -5.39 0.21 -11.02
N VAL A 261 -4.96 -1.05 -11.13
CA VAL A 261 -4.33 -1.83 -10.07
C VAL A 261 -3.17 -2.61 -10.63
N GLU A 262 -2.02 -2.54 -9.96
CA GLU A 262 -0.83 -3.31 -10.31
C GLU A 262 -0.17 -3.84 -9.03
N VAL A 263 0.35 -5.06 -9.08
CA VAL A 263 1.30 -5.58 -8.10
C VAL A 263 2.66 -5.68 -8.78
N ILE A 264 3.64 -4.94 -8.27
CA ILE A 264 5.02 -4.97 -8.77
C ILE A 264 5.81 -5.93 -7.88
N ASP A 265 6.27 -7.02 -8.47
CA ASP A 265 6.99 -8.12 -7.82
C ASP A 265 8.30 -8.47 -8.53
N GLN A 266 8.70 -7.67 -9.52
CA GLN A 266 9.87 -7.92 -10.36
C GLN A 266 10.75 -6.68 -10.49
N HIS A 267 12.04 -6.92 -10.65
CA HIS A 267 13.06 -5.92 -11.00
C HIS A 267 14.03 -6.53 -12.03
N PRO A 268 14.58 -5.75 -12.98
CA PRO A 268 15.48 -6.30 -14.01
C PRO A 268 16.69 -7.11 -13.48
N GLU A 269 17.17 -6.78 -12.30
CA GLU A 269 18.25 -7.53 -11.63
C GLU A 269 17.67 -8.41 -10.53
N GLN A 270 17.39 -7.85 -9.36
CA GLN A 270 16.81 -8.54 -8.23
C GLN A 270 15.82 -7.64 -7.51
N PHE A 271 14.61 -8.13 -7.26
CA PHE A 271 13.59 -7.37 -6.53
C PHE A 271 14.04 -7.15 -5.08
N PRO A 272 14.02 -5.91 -4.57
CA PRO A 272 14.70 -5.55 -3.32
C PRO A 272 13.94 -5.91 -2.04
N SER A 273 12.74 -6.46 -2.14
CA SER A 273 11.90 -6.82 -0.98
C SER A 273 11.38 -8.25 -1.08
N ASP A 274 10.99 -8.83 0.05
CA ASP A 274 10.21 -10.05 0.13
C ASP A 274 8.71 -9.82 -0.04
N HIS A 275 8.25 -8.56 -0.03
CA HIS A 275 6.88 -8.20 -0.40
C HIS A 275 6.82 -7.53 -1.78
N GLY A 276 5.83 -7.91 -2.58
CA GLY A 276 5.43 -7.16 -3.78
C GLY A 276 4.78 -5.83 -3.41
N ALA A 277 5.00 -4.80 -4.22
CA ALA A 277 4.40 -3.50 -4.02
C ALA A 277 3.00 -3.44 -4.64
N LEU A 278 1.98 -3.10 -3.85
CA LEU A 278 0.63 -2.86 -4.36
C LEU A 278 0.49 -1.39 -4.77
N VAL A 279 0.14 -1.16 -6.03
CA VAL A 279 -0.02 0.17 -6.64
C VAL A 279 -1.44 0.33 -7.14
N ILE A 280 -2.11 1.40 -6.69
CA ILE A 280 -3.51 1.68 -7.04
C ILE A 280 -3.60 3.10 -7.58
N ARG A 281 -4.18 3.25 -8.78
CA ARG A 281 -4.51 4.55 -9.34
C ARG A 281 -5.96 4.90 -9.06
N PHE A 282 -6.18 6.01 -8.36
CA PHE A 282 -7.49 6.56 -8.04
C PHE A 282 -7.82 7.76 -8.91
N ASN A 283 -9.11 7.95 -9.24
CA ASN A 283 -9.58 9.21 -9.80
C ASN A 283 -9.63 10.30 -8.72
N TYR A 284 -9.63 11.56 -9.12
CA TYR A 284 -10.08 12.64 -8.23
C TYR A 284 -11.62 12.66 -8.18
N PRO A 285 -12.19 13.04 -7.00
CA PRO A 285 -13.61 13.31 -6.95
C PRO A 285 -13.98 14.38 -7.97
N ASN A 286 -15.03 14.12 -8.75
CA ASN A 286 -15.56 15.16 -9.62
C ASN A 286 -16.00 16.35 -8.76
N CYS A 287 -15.44 17.53 -8.99
CA CYS A 287 -15.93 18.77 -8.39
C CYS A 287 -17.38 18.99 -8.90
N GLN A 288 -18.35 18.79 -8.03
CA GLN A 288 -19.75 19.15 -8.28
C GLN A 288 -19.95 20.64 -8.01
#